data_3ef8916fbb3493e81a936cd88ecde711
#
_entry.id   3ef8916fbb3493e81a936cd88ecde711
#
_cell.length_a   1.000
_cell.length_b   1.000
_cell.length_c   1.000
_cell.angle_alpha   90.00
_cell.angle_beta   90.00
_cell.angle_gamma   90.00
#
_symmetry.space_group_name_H-M   'P 1'
#
loop_
_entity.id
_entity.type
_entity.pdbx_description
1 polymer ?
#
loop_
_entity_poly.entity_id
_entity_poly.type
_entity_poly.pdbx_seq_one_letter_code
_entity_poly.pdbx_strand_id
1 'polypeptide(L)'
;GQDISIDDLLKTMGYEDIQRIDQFDYPKAKEVINAAIKRPGISIVITSRPCALKFKIKEPHFYVDPNICIGCKTCIKTNCPPLRMKKYEGIEKLKSSIDKNQCVGCSICAQVCPVNAIKRSEVEQGGSHEK
;
A
#
# COMPACT_ATOMS: atom_id res chain seq x y z
N GLY A 1 -16.44 -3.51 28.58
CA GLY A 1 -15.01 -3.49 28.88
C GLY A 1 -14.41 -2.14 28.49
N GLN A 2 -13.46 -1.65 29.24
CA GLN A 2 -12.73 -0.45 28.86
C GLN A 2 -11.76 -0.81 27.73
N ASP A 3 -11.76 -0.04 26.64
CA ASP A 3 -10.79 -0.19 25.59
C ASP A 3 -9.40 0.26 26.09
N ILE A 4 -8.48 -0.66 26.16
CA ILE A 4 -7.10 -0.35 26.55
C ILE A 4 -6.36 0.15 25.31
N SER A 5 -5.84 1.37 25.37
CA SER A 5 -4.99 1.91 24.31
C SER A 5 -3.65 1.15 24.28
N ILE A 6 -3.25 0.70 23.12
CA ILE A 6 -1.94 0.05 22.91
C ILE A 6 -0.81 1.01 23.30
N ASP A 7 -0.94 2.30 23.00
CA ASP A 7 0.05 3.32 23.34
C ASP A 7 0.22 3.46 24.87
N ASP A 8 -0.88 3.47 25.61
CA ASP A 8 -0.83 3.57 27.08
C ASP A 8 -0.25 2.31 27.72
N LEU A 9 -0.59 1.14 27.17
CA LEU A 9 0.00 -0.13 27.63
C LEU A 9 1.52 -0.12 27.45
N LEU A 10 1.99 0.25 26.26
CA LEU A 10 3.41 0.29 25.94
C LEU A 10 4.18 1.31 26.80
N LYS A 11 3.59 2.49 27.04
CA LYS A 11 4.17 3.49 27.96
C LYS A 11 4.26 2.98 29.40
N THR A 12 3.23 2.28 29.86
CA THR A 12 3.24 1.64 31.20
C THR A 12 4.33 0.58 31.31
N MET A 13 4.66 -0.11 30.22
CA MET A 13 5.78 -1.06 30.16
C MET A 13 7.16 -0.39 30.09
N GLY A 14 7.22 0.93 30.02
CA GLY A 14 8.48 1.70 30.00
C GLY A 14 9.03 1.99 28.59
N TYR A 15 8.24 1.80 27.54
CA TYR A 15 8.65 2.16 26.19
C TYR A 15 8.27 3.61 25.87
N GLU A 16 9.26 4.42 25.52
CA GLU A 16 9.07 5.85 25.20
C GLU A 16 9.10 6.12 23.69
N ASP A 17 9.89 5.36 22.92
CA ASP A 17 10.03 5.55 21.47
C ASP A 17 8.91 4.80 20.73
N ILE A 18 7.71 5.36 20.78
CA ILE A 18 6.52 4.82 20.12
C ILE A 18 6.09 5.79 19.02
N GLN A 19 6.06 5.31 17.78
CA GLN A 19 5.63 6.09 16.63
C GLN A 19 4.46 5.43 15.92
N ARG A 20 3.47 6.23 15.55
CA ARG A 20 2.30 5.77 14.81
C ARG A 20 2.37 6.28 13.36
N ILE A 21 2.25 5.38 12.39
CA ILE A 21 2.34 5.70 10.97
C ILE A 21 1.14 5.17 10.18
N ASP A 22 0.85 5.81 9.06
CA ASP A 22 0.00 5.26 8.00
C ASP A 22 0.91 4.45 7.05
N GLN A 23 0.75 3.13 7.02
CA GLN A 23 1.54 2.26 6.15
C GLN A 23 1.26 2.48 4.65
N PHE A 24 0.20 3.17 4.28
CA PHE A 24 -0.10 3.51 2.89
C PHE A 24 0.59 4.80 2.42
N ASP A 25 1.10 5.60 3.34
CA ASP A 25 2.06 6.66 3.03
C ASP A 25 3.48 6.06 2.96
N TYR A 26 3.82 5.51 1.80
CA TYR A 26 5.06 4.76 1.59
C TYR A 26 6.33 5.58 1.90
N PRO A 27 6.49 6.84 1.43
CA PRO A 27 7.68 7.63 1.73
C PRO A 27 7.85 7.88 3.23
N LYS A 28 6.77 8.22 3.92
CA LYS A 28 6.80 8.49 5.37
C LYS A 28 7.07 7.23 6.19
N ALA A 29 6.41 6.12 5.83
CA ALA A 29 6.64 4.84 6.48
C ALA A 29 8.10 4.39 6.35
N LYS A 30 8.68 4.52 5.16
CA LYS A 30 10.09 4.21 4.90
C LYS A 30 11.04 5.08 5.72
N GLU A 31 10.79 6.38 5.80
CA GLU A 31 11.58 7.33 6.59
C GLU A 31 11.58 6.95 8.07
N VAL A 32 10.40 6.74 8.65
CA VAL A 32 10.24 6.39 10.08
C VAL A 32 10.89 5.06 10.42
N ILE A 33 10.68 4.03 9.61
CA ILE A 33 11.27 2.70 9.83
C ILE A 33 12.80 2.78 9.73
N ASN A 34 13.34 3.47 8.73
CA ASN A 34 14.79 3.63 8.59
C ASN A 34 15.41 4.41 9.76
N ALA A 35 14.72 5.42 10.27
CA ALA A 35 15.15 6.15 11.45
C ALA A 35 15.12 5.26 12.70
N ALA A 36 14.07 4.45 12.88
CA ALA A 36 13.93 3.51 13.98
C ALA A 36 15.06 2.46 14.00
N ILE A 37 15.41 1.91 12.84
CA ILE A 37 16.51 0.91 12.72
C ILE A 37 17.87 1.49 13.14
N LYS A 38 18.10 2.79 12.90
CA LYS A 38 19.37 3.46 13.21
C LYS A 38 19.50 3.87 14.68
N ARG A 39 18.41 3.89 15.44
CA ARG A 39 18.44 4.23 16.87
C ARG A 39 18.91 3.04 17.71
N PRO A 40 19.69 3.29 18.76
CA PRO A 40 20.01 2.25 19.73
C PRO A 40 18.78 1.96 20.59
N GLY A 41 18.63 0.71 21.02
CA GLY A 41 17.53 0.28 21.87
C GLY A 41 16.30 -0.19 21.09
N ILE A 42 15.14 -0.18 21.74
CA ILE A 42 13.87 -0.68 21.19
C ILE A 42 13.07 0.52 20.67
N SER A 43 12.74 0.48 19.38
CA SER A 43 11.82 1.42 18.74
C SER A 43 10.54 0.69 18.35
N ILE A 44 9.40 1.26 18.67
CA ILE A 44 8.08 0.69 18.37
C ILE A 44 7.39 1.54 17.30
N VAL A 45 7.02 0.89 16.22
CA VAL A 45 6.29 1.54 15.12
C VAL A 45 4.92 0.87 14.98
N ILE A 46 3.86 1.64 15.19
CA ILE A 46 2.48 1.17 15.12
C ILE A 46 1.88 1.58 13.78
N THR A 47 1.40 0.61 13.02
CA THR A 47 0.66 0.85 11.78
C THR A 47 -0.83 0.94 12.08
N SER A 48 -1.51 2.00 11.65
CA SER A 48 -2.85 2.35 12.14
C SER A 48 -3.99 2.11 11.15
N ARG A 49 -3.71 1.60 9.94
CA ARG A 49 -4.77 1.25 9.00
C ARG A 49 -5.44 -0.08 9.32
N PRO A 50 -6.78 -0.16 9.21
CA PRO A 50 -7.49 -1.42 9.35
C PRO A 50 -7.13 -2.40 8.22
N CYS A 51 -7.17 -3.70 8.51
CA CYS A 51 -6.92 -4.73 7.52
C CYS A 51 -8.01 -4.71 6.42
N ALA A 52 -7.62 -4.47 5.17
CA ALA A 52 -8.54 -4.37 4.04
C ALA A 52 -9.34 -5.66 3.83
N LEU A 53 -8.75 -6.84 4.10
CA LEU A 53 -9.41 -8.12 3.97
C LEU A 53 -10.45 -8.35 5.08
N LYS A 54 -10.09 -8.06 6.33
CA LYS A 54 -10.98 -8.24 7.48
C LYS A 54 -12.19 -7.31 7.40
N PHE A 55 -11.99 -6.06 7.04
CA PHE A 55 -13.04 -5.04 7.00
C PHE A 55 -13.65 -4.86 5.61
N LYS A 56 -13.27 -5.71 4.63
CA LYS A 56 -13.76 -5.67 3.25
C LYS A 56 -13.70 -4.29 2.61
N ILE A 57 -12.63 -3.54 2.91
CA ILE A 57 -12.43 -2.19 2.39
C ILE A 57 -12.16 -2.30 0.89
N LYS A 58 -13.02 -1.71 0.08
CA LYS A 58 -12.88 -1.61 -1.37
C LYS A 58 -12.67 -0.15 -1.76
N GLU A 59 -11.44 0.23 -1.94
CA GLU A 59 -11.08 1.48 -2.61
C GLU A 59 -11.05 1.26 -4.13
N PRO A 60 -11.20 2.31 -4.95
CA PRO A 60 -11.02 2.19 -6.38
C PRO A 60 -9.68 1.53 -6.71
N HIS A 61 -9.72 0.53 -7.55
CA HIS A 61 -8.52 -0.22 -7.93
C HIS A 61 -7.55 0.63 -8.76
N PHE A 62 -6.29 0.21 -8.81
CA PHE A 62 -5.31 0.80 -9.72
C PHE A 62 -5.17 -0.06 -10.98
N TYR A 63 -4.78 0.58 -12.08
CA TYR A 63 -4.45 -0.07 -13.34
C TYR A 63 -3.13 0.49 -13.88
N VAL A 64 -2.49 -0.26 -14.76
CA VAL A 64 -1.25 0.13 -15.41
C VAL A 64 -1.55 0.55 -16.85
N ASP A 65 -1.09 1.74 -17.25
CA ASP A 65 -1.09 2.15 -18.65
C ASP A 65 0.13 1.52 -19.35
N PRO A 66 -0.07 0.56 -20.28
CA PRO A 66 1.05 -0.14 -20.91
C PRO A 66 1.87 0.75 -21.85
N ASN A 67 1.32 1.88 -22.32
CA ASN A 67 2.03 2.83 -23.16
C ASN A 67 3.03 3.68 -22.35
N ILE A 68 2.70 4.00 -21.11
CA ILE A 68 3.57 4.76 -20.19
C ILE A 68 4.55 3.83 -19.48
N CYS A 69 4.13 2.61 -19.14
CA CYS A 69 4.96 1.65 -18.42
C CYS A 69 6.22 1.29 -19.21
N ILE A 70 7.38 1.46 -18.60
CA ILE A 70 8.69 1.12 -19.19
C ILE A 70 9.16 -0.31 -18.89
N GLY A 71 8.39 -1.09 -18.11
CA GLY A 71 8.76 -2.46 -17.74
C GLY A 71 9.91 -2.57 -16.74
N CYS A 72 10.17 -1.54 -15.94
CA CYS A 72 11.30 -1.47 -15.00
C CYS A 72 11.17 -2.43 -13.78
N LYS A 73 10.00 -3.04 -13.58
CA LYS A 73 9.69 -3.98 -12.48
C LYS A 73 9.78 -3.38 -11.06
N THR A 74 9.92 -2.07 -10.89
CA THR A 74 10.02 -1.44 -9.56
C THR A 74 8.77 -1.70 -8.72
N CYS A 75 7.58 -1.63 -9.31
CA CYS A 75 6.32 -1.96 -8.64
C CYS A 75 6.23 -3.44 -8.25
N ILE A 76 6.80 -4.36 -9.04
CA ILE A 76 6.81 -5.80 -8.72
C ILE A 76 7.61 -6.09 -7.44
N LYS A 77 8.65 -5.32 -7.15
CA LYS A 77 9.43 -5.46 -5.91
C LYS A 77 8.64 -5.18 -4.63
N THR A 78 7.46 -4.59 -4.72
CA THR A 78 6.57 -4.44 -3.57
C THR A 78 5.91 -5.75 -3.15
N ASN A 79 6.08 -6.82 -3.93
CA ASN A 79 5.48 -8.15 -3.71
C ASN A 79 3.95 -8.12 -3.56
N CYS A 80 3.29 -7.15 -4.17
CA CYS A 80 1.84 -7.04 -4.14
C CYS A 80 1.20 -8.17 -4.97
N PRO A 81 0.31 -9.01 -4.41
CA PRO A 81 -0.26 -10.19 -5.09
C PRO A 81 -0.95 -9.90 -6.44
N PRO A 82 -1.72 -8.80 -6.60
CA PRO A 82 -2.36 -8.47 -7.88
C PRO A 82 -1.40 -7.99 -8.97
N LEU A 83 -0.13 -7.66 -8.63
CA LEU A 83 0.84 -7.17 -9.60
C LEU A 83 1.56 -8.31 -10.32
N ARG A 84 1.52 -8.28 -11.65
CA ARG A 84 2.16 -9.27 -12.52
C ARG A 84 2.78 -8.59 -13.74
N MET A 85 3.72 -9.29 -14.37
CA MET A 85 4.22 -8.90 -15.69
C MET A 85 3.36 -9.57 -16.78
N LYS A 86 2.93 -8.80 -17.76
CA LYS A 86 2.09 -9.26 -18.87
C LYS A 86 2.68 -8.81 -20.20
N LYS A 87 2.55 -9.66 -21.23
CA LYS A 87 2.84 -9.29 -22.61
C LYS A 87 1.58 -8.69 -23.23
N TYR A 88 1.72 -7.55 -23.88
CA TYR A 88 0.64 -6.90 -24.63
C TYR A 88 0.91 -7.03 -26.13
N GLU A 89 -0.14 -7.13 -26.92
CA GLU A 89 -0.02 -7.19 -28.38
C GLU A 89 0.64 -5.91 -28.91
N GLY A 90 1.58 -6.06 -29.83
CA GLY A 90 2.32 -4.93 -30.40
C GLY A 90 3.40 -4.33 -29.51
N ILE A 91 3.62 -4.88 -28.31
CA ILE A 91 4.65 -4.41 -27.38
C ILE A 91 5.62 -5.56 -27.09
N GLU A 92 6.89 -5.41 -27.48
CA GLU A 92 7.89 -6.45 -27.29
C GLU A 92 8.24 -6.70 -25.81
N LYS A 93 8.32 -5.62 -25.00
CA LYS A 93 8.70 -5.71 -23.60
C LYS A 93 7.50 -6.07 -22.72
N LEU A 94 7.76 -6.93 -21.74
CA LEU A 94 6.79 -7.19 -20.69
C LEU A 94 6.49 -5.89 -19.91
N LYS A 95 5.22 -5.62 -19.68
CA LYS A 95 4.71 -4.50 -18.89
C LYS A 95 4.04 -5.00 -17.62
N SER A 96 3.98 -4.16 -16.61
CA SER A 96 3.21 -4.50 -15.40
C SER A 96 1.72 -4.51 -15.69
N SER A 97 0.99 -5.34 -14.95
CA SER A 97 -0.47 -5.42 -14.97
C SER A 97 -0.97 -5.62 -13.55
N ILE A 98 -2.15 -5.10 -13.25
CA ILE A 98 -2.81 -5.22 -11.94
C ILE A 98 -4.13 -5.97 -12.13
N ASP A 99 -4.33 -7.01 -11.33
CA ASP A 99 -5.63 -7.68 -11.27
C ASP A 99 -6.59 -6.83 -10.42
N LYS A 100 -7.61 -6.27 -11.09
CA LYS A 100 -8.62 -5.40 -10.46
C LYS A 100 -9.41 -6.08 -9.34
N ASN A 101 -9.58 -7.40 -9.41
CA ASN A 101 -10.37 -8.15 -8.43
C ASN A 101 -9.62 -8.35 -7.10
N GLN A 102 -8.29 -8.33 -7.14
CA GLN A 102 -7.43 -8.51 -5.98
C GLN A 102 -6.89 -7.18 -5.43
N CYS A 103 -6.97 -6.10 -6.21
CA CYS A 103 -6.45 -4.80 -5.82
C CYS A 103 -7.32 -4.15 -4.75
N VAL A 104 -6.72 -3.79 -3.61
CA VAL A 104 -7.39 -3.10 -2.49
C VAL A 104 -7.25 -1.57 -2.54
N GLY A 105 -6.66 -1.02 -3.60
CA GLY A 105 -6.56 0.43 -3.79
C GLY A 105 -5.57 1.16 -2.86
N CYS A 106 -4.58 0.48 -2.28
CA CYS A 106 -3.66 1.07 -1.30
C CYS A 106 -2.66 2.09 -1.85
N SER A 107 -2.55 2.26 -3.16
CA SER A 107 -1.67 3.20 -3.87
C SER A 107 -0.15 2.96 -3.80
N ILE A 108 0.36 2.03 -3.01
CA ILE A 108 1.81 1.82 -2.83
C ILE A 108 2.53 1.61 -4.17
N CYS A 109 1.97 0.79 -5.06
CA CYS A 109 2.55 0.54 -6.39
C CYS A 109 2.63 1.81 -7.26
N ALA A 110 1.65 2.71 -7.13
CA ALA A 110 1.66 4.00 -7.83
C ALA A 110 2.73 4.93 -7.27
N GLN A 111 2.92 4.96 -5.94
CA GLN A 111 3.92 5.80 -5.27
C GLN A 111 5.36 5.40 -5.62
N VAL A 112 5.62 4.12 -5.91
CA VAL A 112 6.96 3.64 -6.30
C VAL A 112 7.21 3.68 -7.81
N CYS A 113 6.20 3.99 -8.63
CA CYS A 113 6.33 3.99 -10.09
C CYS A 113 7.10 5.24 -10.57
N PRO A 114 8.29 5.09 -11.17
CA PRO A 114 9.12 6.24 -11.55
C PRO A 114 8.56 7.05 -12.74
N VAL A 115 7.66 6.46 -13.51
CA VAL A 115 7.06 7.09 -14.71
C VAL A 115 5.57 7.36 -14.57
N ASN A 116 4.99 7.20 -13.37
CA ASN A 116 3.57 7.40 -13.10
C ASN A 116 2.63 6.63 -14.06
N ALA A 117 3.03 5.41 -14.44
CA ALA A 117 2.23 4.56 -15.31
C ALA A 117 1.06 3.88 -14.60
N ILE A 118 1.00 3.94 -13.28
CA ILE A 118 -0.02 3.31 -12.45
C ILE A 118 -1.00 4.37 -11.99
N LYS A 119 -2.24 4.24 -12.42
CA LYS A 119 -3.31 5.22 -12.19
C LYS A 119 -4.46 4.59 -11.43
N ARG A 120 -5.20 5.40 -10.67
CA ARG A 120 -6.43 5.00 -10.00
C ARG A 120 -7.56 4.93 -11.03
N SER A 121 -8.38 3.88 -10.97
CA SER A 121 -9.60 3.81 -11.77
C SER A 121 -10.58 4.88 -11.29
N GLU A 122 -11.28 5.51 -12.22
CA GLU A 122 -12.41 6.36 -11.87
C GLU A 122 -13.50 5.49 -11.26
N VAL A 123 -14.17 5.99 -10.21
CA VAL A 123 -15.31 5.30 -9.61
C VAL A 123 -16.42 5.33 -10.64
N GLU A 124 -16.77 4.20 -11.23
CA GLU A 124 -18.07 4.09 -11.87
C GLU A 124 -19.13 4.30 -10.79
N GLN A 125 -19.74 5.47 -10.79
CA GLN A 125 -20.96 5.75 -10.02
C GLN A 125 -22.08 4.93 -10.66
N GLY A 126 -22.27 3.72 -10.18
CA GLY A 126 -23.31 2.85 -10.69
C GLY A 126 -23.49 1.63 -9.79
N GLY A 127 -24.38 1.76 -8.80
CA GLY A 127 -24.80 0.62 -8.00
C GLY A 127 -25.43 1.03 -6.69
N SER A 128 -26.69 1.51 -6.76
CA SER A 128 -27.65 1.49 -5.67
C SER A 128 -27.65 0.11 -5.01
N HIS A 129 -27.25 0.03 -3.77
CA HIS A 129 -27.52 -1.14 -2.94
C HIS A 129 -28.77 -0.88 -2.12
N GLU A 130 -29.88 -1.34 -2.64
CA GLU A 130 -30.99 -1.79 -1.82
C GLU A 130 -30.67 -3.19 -1.26
N LYS A 131 -30.84 -3.29 0.06
CA LYS A 131 -30.94 -4.45 0.95
C LYS A 131 -29.69 -5.28 1.20
#